data_b857522fd8ac6f16725d43fccabcacff
#
_entry.id   b857522fd8ac6f16725d43fccabcacff
#
_cell.length_a   1.000
_cell.length_b   1.000
_cell.length_c   1.000
_cell.angle_alpha   90.00
_cell.angle_beta   90.00
_cell.angle_gamma   90.00
#
_symmetry.space_group_name_H-M   'P 1'
#
loop_
_entity.id
_entity.type
_entity.pdbx_description
1 polymer ?
#
loop_
_entity_poly.entity_id
_entity_poly.type
_entity_poly.pdbx_seq_one_letter_code
_entity_poly.pdbx_strand_id
1 'polypeptide(L)'
;PDMASALAPVIVECREKAVAEGRDLHFVATVVGTQGDPQDYDRSVRILKEAGAVVEGSNAMAVRAALELKGVRYEEADREAAPYEVKDASPLPEPSAQIMELLTTKPRVINVGVESFNESIRAFGGASVQFNWRPLAGGDKRMIHLLSELAKRDGLDAMNQKVIERFRDSQPFLVDVVLAKSVIPEINGKVLLHAGPPIKFEDMTSPMQGSCIGAALFEGWDDSAEDALALLASGEAAFMPCHHVHAVGPMGGITSANMPVLVVENKADGTVACCTMNEGIGKVLRFGAYSQEVVDRLRWMRDVLRPVLSAALRKKEGGVNLN
;
A
#
# COMPACT_ATOMS: atom_id res chain seq x y z
N PRO A 1 -26.95 -2.86 -13.95
CA PRO A 1 -27.21 -1.76 -14.90
C PRO A 1 -28.16 -2.25 -16.00
N ASP A 2 -29.16 -1.46 -16.35
CA ASP A 2 -30.08 -1.75 -17.45
C ASP A 2 -29.47 -1.22 -18.74
N MET A 3 -28.79 -2.10 -19.45
CA MET A 3 -28.05 -1.78 -20.68
C MET A 3 -28.99 -1.35 -21.82
N ALA A 4 -30.14 -1.98 -21.96
CA ALA A 4 -31.08 -1.63 -23.02
C ALA A 4 -31.61 -0.21 -22.85
N SER A 5 -32.03 0.17 -21.63
CA SER A 5 -32.47 1.53 -21.34
C SER A 5 -31.37 2.58 -21.50
N ALA A 6 -30.10 2.21 -21.22
CA ALA A 6 -28.97 3.12 -21.40
C ALA A 6 -28.58 3.33 -22.86
N LEU A 7 -28.70 2.29 -23.70
CA LEU A 7 -28.31 2.33 -25.12
C LEU A 7 -29.40 2.91 -26.03
N ALA A 8 -30.69 2.74 -25.70
CA ALA A 8 -31.77 3.17 -26.54
C ALA A 8 -31.72 4.65 -26.94
N PRO A 9 -31.51 5.63 -26.01
CA PRO A 9 -31.42 7.05 -26.39
C PRO A 9 -30.25 7.32 -27.33
N VAL A 10 -29.12 6.64 -27.12
CA VAL A 10 -27.91 6.83 -27.95
C VAL A 10 -28.16 6.30 -29.37
N ILE A 11 -28.84 5.16 -29.49
CA ILE A 11 -29.21 4.59 -30.82
C ILE A 11 -30.10 5.58 -31.59
N VAL A 12 -31.10 6.14 -30.93
CA VAL A 12 -32.02 7.15 -31.53
C VAL A 12 -31.22 8.37 -31.99
N GLU A 13 -30.42 8.97 -31.10
CA GLU A 13 -29.59 10.14 -31.43
C GLU A 13 -28.63 9.91 -32.60
N CYS A 14 -27.94 8.77 -32.61
CA CYS A 14 -27.01 8.44 -33.68
C CYS A 14 -27.72 8.26 -35.03
N ARG A 15 -28.91 7.66 -35.04
CA ARG A 15 -29.71 7.50 -36.26
C ARG A 15 -30.21 8.83 -36.78
N GLU A 16 -30.73 9.70 -35.92
CA GLU A 16 -31.19 11.02 -36.28
C GLU A 16 -30.08 11.88 -36.89
N LYS A 17 -28.89 11.86 -36.28
CA LYS A 17 -27.70 12.51 -36.82
C LYS A 17 -27.32 11.98 -38.20
N ALA A 18 -27.30 10.65 -38.35
CA ALA A 18 -26.95 10.05 -39.63
C ALA A 18 -27.95 10.46 -40.73
N VAL A 19 -29.23 10.45 -40.43
CA VAL A 19 -30.29 10.90 -41.38
C VAL A 19 -30.10 12.38 -41.75
N ALA A 20 -29.81 13.24 -40.78
CA ALA A 20 -29.51 14.66 -41.04
C ALA A 20 -28.30 14.88 -41.93
N GLU A 21 -27.34 13.96 -41.90
CA GLU A 21 -26.12 13.95 -42.73
C GLU A 21 -26.32 13.20 -44.07
N GLY A 22 -27.52 12.75 -44.37
CA GLY A 22 -27.81 11.96 -45.58
C GLY A 22 -27.20 10.53 -45.61
N ARG A 23 -26.90 10.01 -44.41
CA ARG A 23 -26.34 8.67 -44.22
C ARG A 23 -27.39 7.69 -43.70
N ASP A 24 -27.29 6.46 -44.05
CA ASP A 24 -28.08 5.37 -43.51
C ASP A 24 -27.26 4.61 -42.46
N LEU A 25 -27.74 4.59 -41.20
CA LEU A 25 -27.09 3.95 -40.08
C LEU A 25 -28.04 2.93 -39.45
N HIS A 26 -27.61 1.69 -39.45
CA HIS A 26 -28.32 0.58 -38.84
C HIS A 26 -27.62 0.08 -37.57
N PHE A 27 -28.41 -0.30 -36.59
CA PHE A 27 -27.94 -1.00 -35.41
C PHE A 27 -28.49 -2.41 -35.41
N VAL A 28 -27.60 -3.38 -35.18
CA VAL A 28 -27.98 -4.78 -35.03
C VAL A 28 -27.51 -5.22 -33.64
N ALA A 29 -28.36 -5.82 -32.85
CA ALA A 29 -28.09 -6.20 -31.47
C ALA A 29 -28.51 -7.65 -31.20
N THR A 30 -27.84 -8.27 -30.26
CA THR A 30 -28.26 -9.52 -29.63
C THR A 30 -28.36 -9.30 -28.14
N VAL A 31 -29.45 -9.67 -27.52
CA VAL A 31 -29.62 -9.67 -26.07
C VAL A 31 -29.29 -11.07 -25.56
N VAL A 32 -28.28 -11.13 -24.68
CA VAL A 32 -27.94 -12.38 -24.00
C VAL A 32 -28.53 -12.34 -22.60
N GLY A 33 -29.41 -13.26 -22.30
CA GLY A 33 -30.09 -13.32 -21.02
C GLY A 33 -31.24 -14.33 -21.02
N THR A 34 -31.92 -14.40 -19.90
CA THR A 34 -33.09 -15.26 -19.71
C THR A 34 -34.26 -14.43 -19.18
N GLN A 35 -35.47 -14.98 -19.25
CA GLN A 35 -36.66 -14.33 -18.70
C GLN A 35 -36.63 -14.23 -17.16
N GLY A 36 -35.79 -15.02 -16.51
CA GLY A 36 -35.58 -14.96 -15.07
C GLY A 36 -34.57 -13.90 -14.63
N ASP A 37 -33.93 -13.18 -15.55
CA ASP A 37 -32.96 -12.14 -15.21
C ASP A 37 -33.66 -10.90 -14.64
N PRO A 38 -33.06 -10.24 -13.62
CA PRO A 38 -33.63 -9.02 -13.03
C PRO A 38 -33.87 -7.88 -14.04
N GLN A 39 -33.20 -7.93 -15.19
CA GLN A 39 -33.30 -6.92 -16.25
C GLN A 39 -34.46 -7.14 -17.22
N ASP A 40 -35.17 -8.25 -17.11
CA ASP A 40 -36.27 -8.63 -17.99
C ASP A 40 -35.86 -8.69 -19.47
N TYR A 41 -35.63 -9.91 -19.97
CA TYR A 41 -35.18 -10.15 -21.33
C TYR A 41 -36.13 -9.54 -22.37
N ASP A 42 -37.46 -9.79 -22.27
CA ASP A 42 -38.44 -9.35 -23.24
C ASP A 42 -38.59 -7.82 -23.26
N ARG A 43 -38.49 -7.20 -22.10
CA ARG A 43 -38.43 -5.74 -21.95
C ARG A 43 -37.19 -5.18 -22.66
N SER A 44 -36.01 -5.78 -22.46
CA SER A 44 -34.76 -5.32 -23.07
C SER A 44 -34.79 -5.41 -24.59
N VAL A 45 -35.31 -6.52 -25.14
CA VAL A 45 -35.52 -6.68 -26.58
C VAL A 45 -36.48 -5.62 -27.15
N ARG A 46 -37.60 -5.37 -26.46
CA ARG A 46 -38.59 -4.36 -26.87
C ARG A 46 -37.98 -2.95 -26.90
N ILE A 47 -37.28 -2.54 -25.85
CA ILE A 47 -36.65 -1.21 -25.77
C ILE A 47 -35.68 -0.97 -26.93
N LEU A 48 -34.83 -1.95 -27.25
CA LEU A 48 -33.90 -1.83 -28.36
C LEU A 48 -34.57 -1.80 -29.74
N LYS A 49 -35.65 -2.60 -29.92
CA LYS A 49 -36.46 -2.55 -31.15
C LYS A 49 -37.16 -1.21 -31.32
N GLU A 50 -37.76 -0.66 -30.27
CA GLU A 50 -38.41 0.66 -30.27
C GLU A 50 -37.39 1.79 -30.58
N ALA A 51 -36.16 1.68 -30.16
CA ALA A 51 -35.08 2.59 -30.53
C ALA A 51 -34.62 2.43 -32.01
N GLY A 52 -35.14 1.43 -32.72
CA GLY A 52 -34.88 1.18 -34.13
C GLY A 52 -33.69 0.28 -34.41
N ALA A 53 -33.25 -0.52 -33.42
CA ALA A 53 -32.30 -1.58 -33.67
C ALA A 53 -32.99 -2.86 -34.20
N VAL A 54 -32.31 -3.59 -35.07
CA VAL A 54 -32.66 -4.97 -35.42
C VAL A 54 -32.14 -5.85 -34.29
N VAL A 55 -33.03 -6.59 -33.62
CA VAL A 55 -32.64 -7.44 -32.48
C VAL A 55 -32.88 -8.89 -32.84
N GLU A 56 -31.81 -9.66 -32.81
CA GLU A 56 -31.77 -11.07 -33.22
C GLU A 56 -31.49 -12.00 -32.01
N GLY A 57 -31.96 -13.24 -32.14
CA GLY A 57 -31.89 -14.22 -31.04
C GLY A 57 -30.50 -14.86 -30.85
N SER A 58 -29.57 -14.65 -31.79
CA SER A 58 -28.19 -15.16 -31.68
C SER A 58 -27.22 -14.28 -32.45
N ASN A 59 -25.93 -14.37 -32.07
CA ASN A 59 -24.86 -13.67 -32.81
C ASN A 59 -24.82 -14.08 -34.29
N ALA A 60 -25.07 -15.34 -34.63
CA ALA A 60 -25.09 -15.81 -36.02
C ALA A 60 -26.23 -15.12 -36.81
N MET A 61 -27.41 -15.01 -36.21
CA MET A 61 -28.54 -14.31 -36.82
C MET A 61 -28.27 -12.81 -36.94
N ALA A 62 -27.66 -12.20 -35.94
CA ALA A 62 -27.27 -10.79 -35.98
C ALA A 62 -26.28 -10.48 -37.10
N VAL A 63 -25.29 -11.34 -37.30
CA VAL A 63 -24.34 -11.22 -38.44
C VAL A 63 -25.06 -11.34 -39.79
N ARG A 64 -26.00 -12.31 -39.95
CA ARG A 64 -26.82 -12.44 -41.16
C ARG A 64 -27.64 -11.17 -41.41
N ALA A 65 -28.33 -10.68 -40.42
CA ALA A 65 -29.11 -9.44 -40.53
C ALA A 65 -28.22 -8.24 -40.94
N ALA A 66 -27.03 -8.12 -40.38
CA ALA A 66 -26.08 -7.06 -40.75
C ALA A 66 -25.59 -7.19 -42.22
N LEU A 67 -25.36 -8.40 -42.70
CA LEU A 67 -24.99 -8.67 -44.10
C LEU A 67 -26.14 -8.33 -45.04
N GLU A 68 -27.36 -8.73 -44.72
CA GLU A 68 -28.57 -8.40 -45.50
C GLU A 68 -28.80 -6.90 -45.62
N LEU A 69 -28.64 -6.15 -44.52
CA LEU A 69 -28.70 -4.67 -44.49
C LEU A 69 -27.64 -4.02 -45.39
N LYS A 70 -26.52 -4.72 -45.65
CA LYS A 70 -25.47 -4.29 -46.56
C LYS A 70 -25.68 -4.80 -48.00
N GLY A 71 -26.77 -5.52 -48.29
CA GLY A 71 -27.02 -6.11 -49.59
C GLY A 71 -26.14 -7.32 -49.93
N VAL A 72 -25.47 -7.86 -48.92
CA VAL A 72 -24.64 -9.07 -49.10
C VAL A 72 -25.50 -10.31 -48.85
N ARG A 73 -25.64 -11.16 -49.86
CA ARG A 73 -26.27 -12.46 -49.65
C ARG A 73 -25.32 -13.39 -48.93
N TYR A 74 -25.78 -13.88 -47.79
CA TYR A 74 -25.08 -14.95 -47.07
C TYR A 74 -25.54 -16.30 -47.67
N GLU A 75 -24.66 -16.96 -48.36
CA GLU A 75 -24.87 -18.36 -48.72
C GLU A 75 -24.36 -19.22 -47.56
N GLU A 76 -25.27 -19.95 -46.93
CA GLU A 76 -24.88 -20.98 -45.98
C GLU A 76 -24.07 -22.03 -46.74
N ALA A 77 -22.75 -22.08 -46.47
CA ALA A 77 -21.99 -23.19 -46.99
C ALA A 77 -22.58 -24.46 -46.36
N ASP A 78 -23.07 -25.37 -47.23
CA ASP A 78 -23.41 -26.73 -46.81
C ASP A 78 -22.15 -27.41 -46.26
N ARG A 79 -21.82 -27.03 -45.02
CA ARG A 79 -20.93 -27.85 -44.21
C ARG A 79 -21.80 -29.00 -43.69
N GLU A 80 -21.83 -30.12 -44.46
CA GLU A 80 -22.11 -31.39 -43.80
C GLU A 80 -21.19 -31.43 -42.57
N ALA A 81 -21.78 -31.28 -41.40
CA ALA A 81 -21.04 -31.46 -40.15
C ALA A 81 -20.45 -32.85 -40.20
N ALA A 82 -19.14 -32.95 -40.39
CA ALA A 82 -18.47 -34.24 -40.29
C ALA A 82 -18.97 -34.89 -39.00
N PRO A 83 -19.49 -36.11 -39.05
CA PRO A 83 -20.04 -36.75 -37.86
C PRO A 83 -18.95 -36.69 -36.78
N TYR A 84 -19.27 -36.03 -35.66
CA TYR A 84 -18.37 -35.99 -34.52
C TYR A 84 -18.25 -37.43 -34.00
N GLU A 85 -17.17 -38.12 -34.41
CA GLU A 85 -16.82 -39.38 -33.78
C GLU A 85 -16.50 -39.10 -32.33
N VAL A 86 -17.40 -39.45 -31.45
CA VAL A 86 -17.12 -39.56 -30.03
C VAL A 86 -16.05 -40.65 -29.90
N LYS A 87 -14.78 -40.27 -29.94
CA LYS A 87 -13.70 -41.17 -29.52
C LYS A 87 -14.05 -41.59 -28.10
N ASP A 88 -14.01 -42.90 -27.85
CA ASP A 88 -14.32 -43.51 -26.57
C ASP A 88 -13.91 -42.58 -25.43
N ALA A 89 -14.88 -42.01 -24.74
CA ALA A 89 -14.61 -41.14 -23.62
C ALA A 89 -13.91 -41.99 -22.57
N SER A 90 -12.64 -41.74 -22.34
CA SER A 90 -11.97 -42.33 -21.19
C SER A 90 -12.84 -42.04 -19.95
N PRO A 91 -13.11 -43.06 -19.13
CA PRO A 91 -13.95 -42.85 -17.96
C PRO A 91 -13.41 -41.63 -17.18
N LEU A 92 -14.29 -40.69 -16.87
CA LEU A 92 -13.91 -39.51 -16.08
C LEU A 92 -13.27 -39.99 -14.78
N PRO A 93 -12.13 -39.43 -14.38
CA PRO A 93 -11.52 -39.81 -13.11
C PRO A 93 -12.52 -39.55 -11.98
N GLU A 94 -12.52 -40.42 -11.00
CA GLU A 94 -13.32 -40.20 -9.76
C GLU A 94 -13.00 -38.83 -9.19
N PRO A 95 -14.03 -38.04 -8.83
CA PRO A 95 -13.79 -36.70 -8.27
C PRO A 95 -13.01 -36.80 -6.96
N SER A 96 -12.03 -35.93 -6.78
CA SER A 96 -11.26 -35.89 -5.54
C SER A 96 -12.16 -35.54 -4.34
N ALA A 97 -11.72 -35.90 -3.14
CA ALA A 97 -12.45 -35.56 -1.91
C ALA A 97 -12.69 -34.04 -1.78
N GLN A 98 -11.73 -33.21 -2.22
CA GLN A 98 -11.88 -31.75 -2.23
C GLN A 98 -12.98 -31.27 -3.19
N ILE A 99 -13.11 -31.89 -4.35
CA ILE A 99 -14.19 -31.57 -5.31
C ILE A 99 -15.55 -31.98 -4.71
N MET A 100 -15.62 -33.15 -4.10
CA MET A 100 -16.85 -33.61 -3.43
C MET A 100 -17.23 -32.70 -2.26
N GLU A 101 -16.27 -32.27 -1.46
CA GLU A 101 -16.49 -31.31 -0.38
C GLU A 101 -17.03 -29.98 -0.93
N LEU A 102 -16.43 -29.44 -1.99
CA LEU A 102 -16.89 -28.21 -2.65
C LEU A 102 -18.33 -28.32 -3.16
N LEU A 103 -18.72 -29.47 -3.71
CA LEU A 103 -20.07 -29.70 -4.25
C LEU A 103 -21.12 -29.96 -3.17
N THR A 104 -20.72 -30.46 -2.00
CA THR A 104 -21.63 -30.86 -0.91
C THR A 104 -21.71 -29.85 0.21
N THR A 105 -20.79 -28.88 0.27
CA THR A 105 -20.76 -27.82 1.30
C THR A 105 -21.09 -26.47 0.70
N LYS A 106 -21.47 -25.50 1.57
CA LYS A 106 -21.65 -24.12 1.16
C LYS A 106 -20.28 -23.48 0.91
N PRO A 107 -19.90 -23.13 -0.33
CA PRO A 107 -18.57 -22.65 -0.62
C PRO A 107 -18.31 -21.28 0.02
N ARG A 108 -17.07 -21.07 0.46
CA ARG A 108 -16.54 -19.74 0.80
C ARG A 108 -15.72 -19.24 -0.36
N VAL A 109 -16.05 -18.06 -0.83
CA VAL A 109 -15.49 -17.48 -2.07
C VAL A 109 -14.53 -16.35 -1.75
N ILE A 110 -13.37 -16.32 -2.41
CA ILE A 110 -12.51 -15.15 -2.49
C ILE A 110 -12.71 -14.57 -3.89
N ASN A 111 -13.30 -13.38 -3.96
CA ASN A 111 -13.48 -12.67 -5.23
C ASN A 111 -12.25 -11.82 -5.52
N VAL A 112 -11.68 -11.99 -6.72
CA VAL A 112 -10.55 -11.19 -7.21
C VAL A 112 -10.99 -10.49 -8.48
N GLY A 113 -10.96 -9.16 -8.50
CA GLY A 113 -11.37 -8.37 -9.66
C GLY A 113 -12.61 -7.51 -9.39
N VAL A 114 -13.64 -7.66 -10.19
CA VAL A 114 -14.83 -6.80 -10.16
C VAL A 114 -15.62 -6.98 -8.86
N GLU A 115 -15.80 -5.89 -8.12
CA GLU A 115 -16.44 -5.91 -6.78
C GLU A 115 -17.91 -6.32 -6.83
N SER A 116 -18.62 -6.01 -7.92
CA SER A 116 -20.03 -6.37 -8.08
C SER A 116 -20.29 -7.89 -8.01
N PHE A 117 -19.32 -8.73 -8.31
CA PHE A 117 -19.44 -10.17 -8.13
C PHE A 117 -19.45 -10.56 -6.65
N ASN A 118 -18.60 -9.93 -5.84
CA ASN A 118 -18.60 -10.11 -4.40
C ASN A 118 -19.93 -9.66 -3.77
N GLU A 119 -20.44 -8.50 -4.21
CA GLU A 119 -21.73 -7.98 -3.76
C GLU A 119 -22.89 -8.91 -4.13
N SER A 120 -22.90 -9.44 -5.37
CA SER A 120 -23.92 -10.38 -5.82
C SER A 120 -23.90 -11.68 -5.00
N ILE A 121 -22.73 -12.28 -4.78
CA ILE A 121 -22.61 -13.50 -3.97
C ILE A 121 -23.14 -13.26 -2.56
N ARG A 122 -22.82 -12.13 -1.94
CA ARG A 122 -23.31 -11.77 -0.60
C ARG A 122 -24.80 -11.49 -0.56
N ALA A 123 -25.34 -10.81 -1.59
CA ALA A 123 -26.76 -10.53 -1.70
C ALA A 123 -27.60 -11.82 -1.78
N PHE A 124 -27.09 -12.87 -2.41
CA PHE A 124 -27.70 -14.20 -2.45
C PHE A 124 -27.35 -15.10 -1.25
N GLY A 125 -26.80 -14.51 -0.18
CA GLY A 125 -26.49 -15.23 1.06
C GLY A 125 -25.26 -16.12 1.01
N GLY A 126 -24.38 -15.94 0.02
CA GLY A 126 -23.07 -16.58 -0.07
C GLY A 126 -22.04 -15.92 0.84
N ALA A 127 -21.05 -16.69 1.27
CA ALA A 127 -19.89 -16.19 2.01
C ALA A 127 -18.80 -15.78 1.01
N SER A 128 -18.54 -14.48 0.87
CA SER A 128 -17.52 -13.96 -0.04
C SER A 128 -16.71 -12.84 0.59
N VAL A 129 -15.42 -12.81 0.26
CA VAL A 129 -14.47 -11.73 0.62
C VAL A 129 -13.91 -11.14 -0.66
N GLN A 130 -13.95 -9.80 -0.76
CA GLN A 130 -13.29 -9.09 -1.86
C GLN A 130 -11.78 -8.98 -1.59
N PHE A 131 -10.98 -9.43 -2.54
CA PHE A 131 -9.53 -9.24 -2.55
C PHE A 131 -9.15 -8.21 -3.61
N ASN A 132 -8.63 -7.07 -3.18
CA ASN A 132 -8.16 -6.01 -4.06
C ASN A 132 -6.76 -6.34 -4.60
N TRP A 133 -6.73 -7.21 -5.61
CA TRP A 133 -5.48 -7.57 -6.27
C TRP A 133 -4.89 -6.37 -7.04
N ARG A 134 -3.60 -6.21 -6.90
CA ARG A 134 -2.82 -5.27 -7.70
C ARG A 134 -1.66 -6.02 -8.35
N PRO A 135 -1.25 -5.63 -9.58
CA PRO A 135 -0.07 -6.22 -10.20
C PRO A 135 1.15 -6.08 -9.29
N LEU A 136 1.99 -7.10 -9.26
CA LEU A 136 3.27 -7.04 -8.57
C LEU A 136 4.03 -5.80 -9.03
N ALA A 137 4.62 -5.04 -8.09
CA ALA A 137 5.36 -3.80 -8.36
C ALA A 137 4.58 -2.76 -9.21
N GLY A 138 3.24 -2.70 -9.09
CA GLY A 138 2.43 -1.78 -9.88
C GLY A 138 2.44 -2.05 -11.39
N GLY A 139 2.94 -3.21 -11.83
CA GLY A 139 3.08 -3.58 -13.24
C GLY A 139 4.42 -3.18 -13.89
N ASP A 140 5.36 -2.62 -13.11
CA ASP A 140 6.71 -2.34 -13.60
C ASP A 140 7.45 -3.62 -13.98
N LYS A 141 7.75 -3.79 -15.27
CA LYS A 141 8.35 -5.02 -15.81
C LYS A 141 9.73 -5.34 -15.23
N ARG A 142 10.55 -4.32 -15.00
CA ARG A 142 11.90 -4.49 -14.43
C ARG A 142 11.80 -4.95 -12.98
N MET A 143 10.95 -4.32 -12.20
CA MET A 143 10.74 -4.66 -10.81
C MET A 143 10.09 -6.04 -10.66
N ILE A 144 9.12 -6.40 -11.52
CA ILE A 144 8.53 -7.74 -11.56
C ILE A 144 9.62 -8.80 -11.81
N HIS A 145 10.51 -8.56 -12.76
CA HIS A 145 11.62 -9.47 -13.05
C HIS A 145 12.54 -9.64 -11.84
N LEU A 146 12.97 -8.53 -11.22
CA LEU A 146 13.83 -8.56 -10.02
C LEU A 146 13.18 -9.30 -8.85
N LEU A 147 11.90 -9.04 -8.59
CA LEU A 147 11.15 -9.72 -7.52
C LEU A 147 10.96 -11.22 -7.83
N SER A 148 10.76 -11.58 -9.10
CA SER A 148 10.67 -12.97 -9.53
C SER A 148 11.99 -13.71 -9.36
N GLU A 149 13.12 -13.07 -9.66
CA GLU A 149 14.45 -13.64 -9.43
C GLU A 149 14.76 -13.76 -7.93
N LEU A 150 14.35 -12.77 -7.14
CA LEU A 150 14.48 -12.82 -5.69
C LEU A 150 13.68 -13.98 -5.07
N ALA A 151 12.44 -14.17 -5.54
CA ALA A 151 11.56 -15.24 -5.05
C ALA A 151 12.08 -16.66 -5.37
N LYS A 152 12.95 -16.81 -6.38
CA LYS A 152 13.60 -18.07 -6.71
C LYS A 152 14.81 -18.38 -5.83
N ARG A 153 15.27 -17.45 -5.00
CA ARG A 153 16.44 -17.67 -4.15
C ARG A 153 16.11 -18.62 -3.02
N ASP A 154 16.85 -19.71 -2.96
CA ASP A 154 16.76 -20.65 -1.85
C ASP A 154 17.12 -19.97 -0.53
N GLY A 155 16.40 -20.32 0.52
CA GLY A 155 16.67 -19.86 1.88
C GLY A 155 16.12 -18.49 2.25
N LEU A 156 15.46 -17.75 1.34
CA LEU A 156 14.89 -16.44 1.64
C LEU A 156 13.83 -16.51 2.76
N ASP A 157 12.93 -17.49 2.67
CA ASP A 157 11.89 -17.70 3.70
C ASP A 157 12.52 -18.09 5.05
N ALA A 158 13.56 -18.93 5.04
CA ALA A 158 14.27 -19.31 6.26
C ALA A 158 14.98 -18.09 6.89
N MET A 159 15.56 -17.19 6.09
CA MET A 159 16.13 -15.94 6.60
C MET A 159 15.08 -15.00 7.17
N ASN A 160 13.97 -14.83 6.48
CA ASN A 160 12.84 -14.03 6.97
C ASN A 160 12.28 -14.60 8.27
N GLN A 161 12.15 -15.93 8.36
CA GLN A 161 11.71 -16.59 9.58
C GLN A 161 12.63 -16.32 10.76
N LYS A 162 13.96 -16.37 10.56
CA LYS A 162 14.94 -16.01 11.60
C LYS A 162 14.80 -14.56 12.07
N VAL A 163 14.52 -13.63 11.15
CA VAL A 163 14.27 -12.22 11.53
C VAL A 163 13.03 -12.10 12.39
N ILE A 164 11.92 -12.76 11.98
CA ILE A 164 10.66 -12.78 12.75
C ILE A 164 10.86 -13.38 14.15
N GLU A 165 11.62 -14.47 14.24
CA GLU A 165 11.97 -15.11 15.51
C GLU A 165 12.76 -14.16 16.41
N ARG A 166 13.78 -13.46 15.87
CA ARG A 166 14.52 -12.44 16.63
C ARG A 166 13.63 -11.32 17.16
N PHE A 167 12.67 -10.84 16.37
CA PHE A 167 11.71 -9.85 16.84
C PHE A 167 10.84 -10.39 17.96
N ARG A 168 10.29 -11.59 17.79
CA ARG A 168 9.38 -12.21 18.77
C ARG A 168 10.08 -12.57 20.08
N ASP A 169 11.33 -13.03 20.00
CA ASP A 169 12.09 -13.49 21.14
C ASP A 169 12.91 -12.35 21.80
N SER A 170 12.80 -11.12 21.27
CA SER A 170 13.49 -9.96 21.83
C SER A 170 12.99 -9.64 23.24
N GLN A 171 13.92 -9.27 24.09
CA GLN A 171 13.66 -8.86 25.48
C GLN A 171 14.28 -7.47 25.74
N PRO A 172 13.61 -6.40 25.28
CA PRO A 172 14.11 -5.05 25.44
C PRO A 172 13.95 -4.55 26.88
N PHE A 173 15.05 -4.11 27.47
CA PHE A 173 15.08 -3.52 28.79
C PHE A 173 15.66 -2.11 28.73
N LEU A 174 14.97 -1.13 29.30
CA LEU A 174 15.54 0.18 29.55
C LEU A 174 16.52 0.08 30.71
N VAL A 175 17.80 0.28 30.43
CA VAL A 175 18.87 0.05 31.41
C VAL A 175 19.48 1.34 31.95
N ASP A 176 19.51 2.43 31.18
CA ASP A 176 20.02 3.72 31.64
C ASP A 176 19.44 4.90 30.81
N VAL A 177 19.67 6.12 31.29
CA VAL A 177 19.45 7.37 30.56
C VAL A 177 20.72 8.20 30.65
N VAL A 178 21.38 8.40 29.51
CA VAL A 178 22.70 9.01 29.46
C VAL A 178 22.78 10.10 28.39
N LEU A 179 23.90 10.82 28.32
CA LEU A 179 24.14 11.73 27.19
C LEU A 179 24.47 10.94 25.93
N ALA A 180 23.97 11.34 24.77
CA ALA A 180 24.18 10.65 23.51
C ALA A 180 25.66 10.39 23.24
N LYS A 181 26.52 11.39 23.44
CA LYS A 181 27.98 11.27 23.25
C LYS A 181 28.67 10.20 24.10
N SER A 182 28.04 9.74 25.18
CA SER A 182 28.65 8.72 26.06
C SER A 182 28.42 7.30 25.56
N VAL A 183 27.50 7.11 24.62
CA VAL A 183 27.11 5.78 24.09
C VAL A 183 27.11 5.71 22.56
N ILE A 184 27.26 6.84 21.89
CA ILE A 184 27.34 6.96 20.43
C ILE A 184 28.65 7.66 20.09
N PRO A 185 29.76 6.92 19.85
CA PRO A 185 31.07 7.51 19.62
C PRO A 185 31.15 8.40 18.37
N GLU A 186 30.28 8.17 17.40
CA GLU A 186 30.22 8.90 16.12
C GLU A 186 29.71 10.31 16.26
N ILE A 187 29.02 10.64 17.37
CA ILE A 187 28.43 11.96 17.60
C ILE A 187 29.43 12.95 18.22
N ASN A 188 30.63 13.03 17.64
CA ASN A 188 31.67 13.95 18.07
C ASN A 188 31.68 15.23 17.23
N GLY A 189 31.88 16.39 17.90
CA GLY A 189 31.88 17.70 17.22
C GLY A 189 30.47 18.15 16.84
N LYS A 190 30.33 18.86 15.72
CA LYS A 190 29.07 19.37 15.20
C LYS A 190 28.35 18.30 14.37
N VAL A 191 27.86 17.25 15.01
CA VAL A 191 27.10 16.15 14.36
C VAL A 191 25.68 16.10 14.91
N LEU A 192 24.70 16.02 14.02
CA LEU A 192 23.28 15.87 14.34
C LEU A 192 22.78 14.53 13.77
N LEU A 193 22.16 13.72 14.61
CA LEU A 193 21.45 12.52 14.17
C LEU A 193 20.00 12.86 13.85
N HIS A 194 19.47 12.26 12.78
CA HIS A 194 18.08 12.43 12.36
C HIS A 194 17.42 11.09 12.01
N ALA A 195 16.10 11.05 12.04
CA ALA A 195 15.34 9.91 11.53
C ALA A 195 15.28 9.94 9.99
N GLY A 196 15.18 8.75 9.37
CA GLY A 196 15.04 8.63 7.92
C GLY A 196 16.37 8.44 7.17
N PRO A 197 16.35 8.44 5.85
CA PRO A 197 17.53 8.24 5.01
C PRO A 197 18.48 9.45 5.06
N PRO A 198 19.74 9.31 4.57
CA PRO A 198 20.64 10.46 4.43
C PRO A 198 19.99 11.61 3.67
N ILE A 199 20.08 12.80 4.21
CA ILE A 199 19.48 14.02 3.64
C ILE A 199 20.40 15.20 3.94
N LYS A 200 20.48 16.13 3.00
CA LYS A 200 21.18 17.41 3.21
C LYS A 200 20.27 18.40 3.92
N PHE A 201 20.87 19.38 4.58
CA PHE A 201 20.13 20.37 5.35
C PHE A 201 19.12 21.15 4.50
N GLU A 202 19.52 21.55 3.28
CA GLU A 202 18.67 22.27 2.34
C GLU A 202 17.44 21.50 1.86
N ASP A 203 17.53 20.16 1.85
CA ASP A 203 16.46 19.27 1.41
C ASP A 203 15.53 18.86 2.57
N MET A 204 15.86 19.22 3.81
CA MET A 204 15.05 18.91 4.99
C MET A 204 13.75 19.71 4.99
N THR A 205 12.70 19.12 5.54
CA THR A 205 11.44 19.84 5.78
C THR A 205 11.63 20.96 6.81
N SER A 206 10.81 22.01 6.74
CA SER A 206 10.89 23.13 7.69
C SER A 206 10.88 22.70 9.18
N PRO A 207 10.07 21.71 9.62
CA PRO A 207 10.18 21.20 10.98
C PRO A 207 11.53 20.55 11.30
N MET A 208 12.15 19.82 10.38
CA MET A 208 13.47 19.23 10.58
C MET A 208 14.55 20.31 10.66
N GLN A 209 14.52 21.30 9.78
CA GLN A 209 15.45 22.43 9.83
C GLN A 209 15.33 23.20 11.15
N GLY A 210 14.10 23.48 11.60
CA GLY A 210 13.86 24.08 12.90
C GLY A 210 14.38 23.24 14.07
N SER A 211 14.25 21.91 13.98
CA SER A 211 14.83 20.99 14.98
C SER A 211 16.37 21.04 14.98
N CYS A 212 17.02 21.15 13.83
CA CYS A 212 18.46 21.30 13.71
C CYS A 212 18.93 22.66 14.34
N ILE A 213 18.21 23.75 14.05
CA ILE A 213 18.49 25.07 14.65
C ILE A 213 18.40 25.00 16.17
N GLY A 214 17.32 24.42 16.70
CA GLY A 214 17.17 24.26 18.14
C GLY A 214 18.22 23.36 18.78
N ALA A 215 18.69 22.34 18.08
CA ALA A 215 19.80 21.49 18.53
C ALA A 215 21.13 22.28 18.57
N ALA A 216 21.42 23.09 17.55
CA ALA A 216 22.61 23.94 17.51
C ALA A 216 22.62 24.97 18.67
N LEU A 217 21.49 25.61 18.94
CA LEU A 217 21.31 26.52 20.08
C LEU A 217 21.45 25.79 21.45
N PHE A 218 20.91 24.58 21.55
CA PHE A 218 21.05 23.75 22.75
C PHE A 218 22.51 23.36 23.03
N GLU A 219 23.26 23.01 21.97
CA GLU A 219 24.68 22.67 22.07
C GLU A 219 25.58 23.91 22.28
N GLY A 220 25.05 25.12 22.07
CA GLY A 220 25.83 26.35 22.14
C GLY A 220 26.81 26.51 20.97
N TRP A 221 26.44 26.01 19.78
CA TRP A 221 27.25 26.20 18.58
C TRP A 221 27.14 27.65 18.06
N ASP A 222 26.00 28.28 18.32
CA ASP A 222 25.75 29.70 18.06
C ASP A 222 24.76 30.28 19.09
N ASP A 223 24.74 31.62 19.19
CA ASP A 223 23.92 32.36 20.17
C ASP A 223 22.56 32.78 19.58
N SER A 224 22.42 32.80 18.24
CA SER A 224 21.19 33.20 17.57
C SER A 224 20.68 32.12 16.59
N ALA A 225 19.39 32.13 16.29
CA ALA A 225 18.79 31.21 15.33
C ALA A 225 19.29 31.51 13.89
N GLU A 226 19.62 32.76 13.60
CA GLU A 226 20.13 33.21 12.31
C GLU A 226 21.55 32.68 12.05
N ASP A 227 22.42 32.79 13.06
CA ASP A 227 23.79 32.29 12.98
C ASP A 227 23.81 30.74 12.97
N ALA A 228 22.97 30.11 13.78
CA ALA A 228 22.78 28.66 13.76
C ALA A 228 22.31 28.14 12.38
N LEU A 229 21.37 28.85 11.75
CA LEU A 229 20.93 28.52 10.37
C LEU A 229 22.07 28.65 9.39
N ALA A 230 22.85 29.74 9.45
CA ALA A 230 24.00 29.97 8.57
C ALA A 230 25.08 28.87 8.73
N LEU A 231 25.37 28.48 9.98
CA LEU A 231 26.30 27.41 10.29
C LEU A 231 25.82 26.07 9.72
N LEU A 232 24.54 25.73 9.90
CA LEU A 232 23.97 24.47 9.39
C LEU A 232 23.95 24.41 7.85
N ALA A 233 23.70 25.56 7.21
CA ALA A 233 23.71 25.69 5.74
C ALA A 233 25.14 25.73 5.15
N SER A 234 26.15 26.13 5.93
CA SER A 234 27.55 26.19 5.45
C SER A 234 28.18 24.81 5.24
N GLY A 235 27.61 23.75 5.81
CA GLY A 235 28.19 22.40 5.79
C GLY A 235 29.20 22.14 6.91
N GLU A 236 29.37 23.04 7.87
CA GLU A 236 30.22 22.83 9.04
C GLU A 236 29.63 21.76 10.00
N ALA A 237 28.31 21.58 9.98
CA ALA A 237 27.64 20.51 10.72
C ALA A 237 27.41 19.29 9.85
N ALA A 238 27.69 18.12 10.37
CA ALA A 238 27.39 16.85 9.72
C ALA A 238 26.04 16.30 10.13
N PHE A 239 25.34 15.64 9.21
CA PHE A 239 24.06 15.00 9.43
C PHE A 239 24.17 13.51 9.22
N MET A 240 23.66 12.72 10.14
CA MET A 240 23.74 11.27 10.08
C MET A 240 22.40 10.61 10.44
N PRO A 241 21.93 9.61 9.69
CA PRO A 241 20.79 8.82 10.08
C PRO A 241 20.99 8.09 11.41
N CYS A 242 20.02 8.16 12.31
CA CYS A 242 20.06 7.46 13.60
C CYS A 242 20.38 5.95 13.46
N HIS A 243 19.82 5.31 12.43
CA HIS A 243 20.02 3.87 12.22
C HIS A 243 21.44 3.47 11.83
N HIS A 244 22.32 4.40 11.43
CA HIS A 244 23.72 4.12 11.18
C HIS A 244 24.52 3.85 12.47
N VAL A 245 23.98 4.31 13.60
CA VAL A 245 24.66 4.25 14.91
C VAL A 245 23.79 3.56 15.98
N HIS A 246 22.96 2.62 15.56
CA HIS A 246 22.03 1.87 16.45
C HIS A 246 21.15 2.78 17.31
N ALA A 247 20.79 3.95 16.79
CA ALA A 247 19.90 4.89 17.43
C ALA A 247 18.55 4.97 16.73
N VAL A 248 17.52 5.35 17.48
CA VAL A 248 16.16 5.61 16.98
C VAL A 248 15.75 7.01 17.44
N GLY A 249 15.23 7.80 16.50
CA GLY A 249 14.66 9.11 16.79
C GLY A 249 13.23 9.23 16.29
N PRO A 250 12.43 10.14 16.82
CA PRO A 250 11.10 10.42 16.29
C PRO A 250 11.22 11.09 14.92
N MET A 251 10.18 10.94 14.09
CA MET A 251 10.10 11.67 12.81
C MET A 251 10.21 13.19 13.06
N GLY A 252 11.14 13.85 12.34
CA GLY A 252 11.48 15.26 12.54
C GLY A 252 12.33 15.54 13.79
N GLY A 253 12.58 14.53 14.63
CA GLY A 253 13.44 14.68 15.80
C GLY A 253 14.92 14.63 15.46
N ILE A 254 15.69 15.41 16.19
CA ILE A 254 17.15 15.51 16.09
C ILE A 254 17.78 15.09 17.41
N THR A 255 18.90 14.38 17.35
CA THR A 255 19.72 14.07 18.52
C THR A 255 21.10 14.69 18.36
N SER A 256 21.52 15.47 19.32
CA SER A 256 22.87 16.03 19.41
C SER A 256 23.67 15.41 20.56
N ALA A 257 24.96 15.71 20.62
CA ALA A 257 25.92 15.09 21.54
C ALA A 257 25.52 15.16 23.03
N ASN A 258 24.99 16.31 23.49
CA ASN A 258 24.63 16.53 24.88
C ASN A 258 23.15 16.26 25.19
N MET A 259 22.35 15.81 24.21
CA MET A 259 20.97 15.41 24.48
C MET A 259 20.92 14.08 25.24
N PRO A 260 19.95 13.91 26.15
CA PRO A 260 19.74 12.64 26.84
C PRO A 260 19.11 11.62 25.89
N VAL A 261 19.58 10.38 25.97
CA VAL A 261 19.04 9.23 25.27
C VAL A 261 18.73 8.10 26.24
N LEU A 262 17.66 7.38 25.94
CA LEU A 262 17.30 6.13 26.59
C LEU A 262 18.20 5.02 26.04
N VAL A 263 18.81 4.22 26.90
CA VAL A 263 19.63 3.07 26.53
C VAL A 263 18.82 1.81 26.74
N VAL A 264 18.58 1.09 25.64
CA VAL A 264 17.80 -0.16 25.65
C VAL A 264 18.73 -1.32 25.29
N GLU A 265 18.79 -2.31 26.18
CA GLU A 265 19.53 -3.56 25.97
C GLU A 265 18.52 -4.69 25.67
N ASN A 266 18.75 -5.43 24.61
CA ASN A 266 18.03 -6.67 24.36
C ASN A 266 18.69 -7.80 25.17
N LYS A 267 18.05 -8.25 26.23
CA LYS A 267 18.58 -9.32 27.12
C LYS A 267 18.68 -10.68 26.43
N ALA A 268 18.01 -10.90 25.28
CA ALA A 268 18.08 -12.13 24.54
C ALA A 268 19.43 -12.33 23.82
N ASP A 269 20.06 -11.23 23.36
CA ASP A 269 21.31 -11.31 22.57
C ASP A 269 22.37 -10.27 22.97
N GLY A 270 22.10 -9.42 23.96
CA GLY A 270 23.02 -8.40 24.46
C GLY A 270 23.19 -7.18 23.53
N THR A 271 22.41 -7.06 22.47
CA THR A 271 22.46 -5.89 21.59
C THR A 271 21.92 -4.66 22.31
N VAL A 272 22.54 -3.49 22.03
CA VAL A 272 22.17 -2.21 22.63
C VAL A 272 21.75 -1.25 21.54
N ALA A 273 20.67 -0.52 21.81
CA ALA A 273 20.20 0.59 20.99
C ALA A 273 19.90 1.81 21.84
N CYS A 274 19.98 2.98 21.22
CA CYS A 274 19.66 4.24 21.88
C CYS A 274 18.41 4.87 21.27
N CYS A 275 17.57 5.47 22.12
CA CYS A 275 16.37 6.18 21.68
C CYS A 275 16.41 7.63 22.20
N THR A 276 16.12 8.59 21.31
CA THR A 276 16.01 10.00 21.71
C THR A 276 14.90 10.19 22.73
N MET A 277 15.17 10.91 23.79
CA MET A 277 14.17 11.30 24.78
C MET A 277 13.33 12.45 24.23
N ASN A 278 12.00 12.28 24.19
CA ASN A 278 11.06 13.30 23.70
C ASN A 278 10.62 14.25 24.80
N GLU A 279 10.41 15.53 24.45
CA GLU A 279 9.99 16.58 25.37
C GLU A 279 8.48 16.55 25.71
N GLY A 280 7.70 15.68 25.10
CA GLY A 280 6.25 15.60 25.28
C GLY A 280 5.43 16.25 24.16
N ILE A 281 4.33 16.92 24.51
CA ILE A 281 3.36 17.53 23.61
C ILE A 281 3.47 19.06 23.66
N GLY A 282 3.15 19.74 22.54
CA GLY A 282 3.12 21.21 22.44
C GLY A 282 4.26 21.76 21.60
N LYS A 283 4.83 22.89 22.01
CA LYS A 283 6.02 23.46 21.39
C LYS A 283 7.24 22.63 21.78
N VAL A 284 7.71 21.81 20.89
CA VAL A 284 8.81 20.87 21.13
C VAL A 284 9.75 20.82 19.93
N LEU A 285 11.00 20.44 20.18
CA LEU A 285 12.06 20.40 19.17
C LEU A 285 11.66 19.55 17.96
N ARG A 286 11.12 18.36 18.17
CA ARG A 286 10.73 17.41 17.10
C ARG A 286 9.68 17.95 16.13
N PHE A 287 9.00 19.04 16.46
CA PHE A 287 8.07 19.75 15.58
C PHE A 287 8.66 21.05 15.03
N GLY A 288 9.97 21.24 15.18
CA GLY A 288 10.70 22.36 14.62
C GLY A 288 10.65 23.63 15.46
N ALA A 289 10.21 23.55 16.73
CA ALA A 289 10.24 24.68 17.65
C ALA A 289 11.63 24.82 18.27
N TYR A 290 12.18 26.04 18.29
CA TYR A 290 13.50 26.36 18.83
C TYR A 290 13.51 27.62 19.69
N SER A 291 12.37 28.00 20.27
CA SER A 291 12.31 29.12 21.21
C SER A 291 13.17 28.86 22.44
N GLN A 292 13.50 29.92 23.16
CA GLN A 292 14.28 29.83 24.42
C GLN A 292 13.65 28.83 25.41
N GLU A 293 12.30 28.80 25.49
CA GLU A 293 11.55 27.84 26.32
C GLU A 293 11.87 26.38 25.94
N VAL A 294 11.99 26.08 24.65
CA VAL A 294 12.31 24.72 24.17
C VAL A 294 13.76 24.37 24.54
N VAL A 295 14.70 25.27 24.29
CA VAL A 295 16.10 25.08 24.63
C VAL A 295 16.30 24.91 26.16
N ASP A 296 15.62 25.70 26.99
CA ASP A 296 15.68 25.57 28.43
C ASP A 296 15.07 24.26 28.93
N ARG A 297 14.00 23.78 28.30
CA ARG A 297 13.43 22.46 28.57
C ARG A 297 14.41 21.33 28.25
N LEU A 298 15.09 21.39 27.08
CA LEU A 298 16.14 20.43 26.74
C LEU A 298 17.29 20.45 27.76
N ARG A 299 17.70 21.64 28.23
CA ARG A 299 18.70 21.78 29.30
C ARG A 299 18.21 21.15 30.59
N TRP A 300 16.95 21.42 30.99
CA TRP A 300 16.34 20.77 32.15
C TRP A 300 16.30 19.24 32.00
N MET A 301 15.94 18.72 30.82
CA MET A 301 15.97 17.29 30.58
C MET A 301 17.38 16.71 30.73
N ARG A 302 18.41 17.42 30.29
CA ARG A 302 19.81 17.03 30.43
C ARG A 302 20.27 17.06 31.88
N ASP A 303 20.00 18.15 32.61
CA ASP A 303 20.64 18.45 33.86
C ASP A 303 19.86 17.97 35.09
N VAL A 304 18.54 17.80 34.96
CA VAL A 304 17.64 17.36 36.04
C VAL A 304 17.00 16.03 35.78
N LEU A 305 16.24 15.89 34.67
CA LEU A 305 15.45 14.68 34.42
C LEU A 305 16.35 13.46 34.18
N ARG A 306 17.35 13.59 33.32
CA ARG A 306 18.29 12.50 33.01
C ARG A 306 18.94 11.90 34.25
N PRO A 307 19.64 12.68 35.13
CA PRO A 307 20.29 12.08 36.29
C PRO A 307 19.32 11.43 37.29
N VAL A 308 18.10 11.95 37.41
CA VAL A 308 17.06 11.35 38.27
C VAL A 308 16.64 9.98 37.70
N LEU A 309 16.34 9.90 36.40
CA LEU A 309 15.96 8.66 35.77
C LEU A 309 17.11 7.63 35.77
N SER A 310 18.34 8.05 35.48
CA SER A 310 19.52 7.20 35.55
C SER A 310 19.72 6.63 36.95
N ALA A 311 19.62 7.46 38.00
CA ALA A 311 19.72 7.01 39.38
C ALA A 311 18.61 6.03 39.78
N ALA A 312 17.38 6.24 39.29
CA ALA A 312 16.26 5.32 39.51
C ALA A 312 16.48 3.98 38.85
N LEU A 313 16.93 3.96 37.58
CA LEU A 313 17.22 2.75 36.81
C LEU A 313 18.37 1.93 37.47
N ARG A 314 19.40 2.56 37.94
CA ARG A 314 20.52 1.89 38.66
C ARG A 314 20.10 1.18 39.95
N LYS A 315 19.00 1.61 40.56
CA LYS A 315 18.42 0.95 41.73
C LYS A 315 17.59 -0.29 41.35
N LYS A 316 17.19 -0.39 40.13
CA LYS A 316 16.39 -1.53 39.61
C LYS A 316 17.31 -2.51 38.94
N GLU A 317 17.60 -3.62 39.62
CA GLU A 317 18.39 -4.71 39.06
C GLU A 317 17.80 -5.17 37.71
N GLY A 318 18.63 -5.23 36.67
CA GLY A 318 18.25 -5.64 35.32
C GLY A 318 17.51 -4.61 34.46
N GLY A 319 17.14 -3.44 35.00
CA GLY A 319 16.43 -2.41 34.24
C GLY A 319 14.90 -2.60 34.22
N VAL A 320 14.20 -1.85 33.35
CA VAL A 320 12.75 -1.91 33.16
C VAL A 320 12.41 -2.66 31.89
N ASN A 321 11.65 -3.74 31.99
CA ASN A 321 11.14 -4.49 30.84
C ASN A 321 10.19 -3.59 30.03
N LEU A 322 10.39 -3.54 28.70
CA LEU A 322 9.59 -2.74 27.78
C LEU A 322 8.58 -3.57 26.95
N ASN A 323 8.54 -4.91 27.14
CA ASN A 323 7.51 -5.78 26.56
C ASN A 323 6.19 -5.73 27.33
#